data_820adf2cf613e30f00279382b855d8e5
#
_entry.id   820adf2cf613e30f00279382b855d8e5
#
_cell.length_a   1.000
_cell.length_b   1.000
_cell.length_c   1.000
_cell.angle_alpha   90.00
_cell.angle_beta   90.00
_cell.angle_gamma   90.00
#
_symmetry.space_group_name_H-M   'P 1'
#
loop_
_entity.id
_entity.type
_entity.pdbx_description
1 polymer ?
#
loop_
_entity_poly.entity_id
_entity_poly.type
_entity_poly.pdbx_seq_one_letter_code
_entity_poly.pdbx_strand_id
1 'polypeptide(L)'
;MDWYIWVCGVLAPFFISMILVFCVHPYIVRIAKERGLVDNPDARKLQKQPVPVLGGLAVFFGVVVGLGVTSMFFNSYVLFTSVVALTVMMYIGVLDDLMGLSPVLRIILEIAFIGFVAWMDQVNINDFHGAFGVGMLPVYLSAPLCAITGVGIINAINMIDGVDGLASGFCVMACIVFGTAFMLSFDGTMTVLAAVTAGALIPFFFHNVFGRESKMFIGDSGSLMMGMTMTIFVMHIVDNGSRVSENFSNMGIVAFVLSVLSVPVFDTLRVMTGRIFKGVSPFHADKSHLHHLFIEIGFSHVGTSVAVISIDFFNILCWLVSYQLGAGPTVQLLVVMTVGIINTMGFYYIVRRLNHQRLFYRMLTKLARLSHIETGTMYHSVRKLMDRI
;
A
#
# COMPACT_ATOMS: atom_id res chain seq x y z
N MET A 1 22.18 -16.67 -14.81
CA MET A 1 22.61 -16.02 -13.55
C MET A 1 22.51 -17.06 -12.45
N ASP A 2 23.57 -17.27 -11.69
CA ASP A 2 23.62 -18.35 -10.70
C ASP A 2 22.56 -18.14 -9.62
N TRP A 3 21.85 -19.20 -9.26
CA TRP A 3 20.76 -19.17 -8.28
C TRP A 3 21.17 -18.51 -6.96
N TYR A 4 22.43 -18.66 -6.56
CA TYR A 4 22.95 -18.09 -5.32
C TYR A 4 23.02 -16.56 -5.37
N ILE A 5 23.32 -15.95 -6.54
CA ILE A 5 23.32 -14.49 -6.74
C ILE A 5 21.88 -13.95 -6.58
N TRP A 6 20.89 -14.69 -7.09
CA TRP A 6 19.49 -14.35 -6.87
C TRP A 6 19.12 -14.40 -5.38
N VAL A 7 19.44 -15.50 -4.71
CA VAL A 7 19.15 -15.65 -3.28
C VAL A 7 19.88 -14.60 -2.45
N CYS A 8 21.17 -14.43 -2.63
CA CYS A 8 21.94 -13.43 -1.88
C CYS A 8 21.56 -11.99 -2.26
N GLY A 9 21.31 -11.70 -3.54
CA GLY A 9 20.97 -10.37 -4.03
C GLY A 9 19.55 -9.92 -3.66
N VAL A 10 18.65 -10.84 -3.27
CA VAL A 10 17.29 -10.52 -2.83
C VAL A 10 17.14 -10.68 -1.32
N LEU A 11 17.55 -11.85 -0.76
CA LEU A 11 17.35 -12.14 0.66
C LEU A 11 18.27 -11.33 1.56
N ALA A 12 19.53 -11.11 1.19
CA ALA A 12 20.43 -10.31 2.02
C ALA A 12 19.95 -8.85 2.17
N PRO A 13 19.59 -8.12 1.09
CA PRO A 13 18.99 -6.79 1.19
C PRO A 13 17.69 -6.77 1.99
N PHE A 14 16.82 -7.76 1.82
CA PHE A 14 15.59 -7.91 2.61
C PHE A 14 15.87 -7.96 4.12
N PHE A 15 16.77 -8.86 4.55
CA PHE A 15 17.09 -9.00 5.98
C PHE A 15 17.86 -7.80 6.52
N ILE A 16 18.74 -7.18 5.74
CA ILE A 16 19.46 -5.97 6.14
C ILE A 16 18.46 -4.84 6.36
N SER A 17 17.54 -4.61 5.41
CA SER A 17 16.48 -3.63 5.55
C SER A 17 15.62 -3.88 6.79
N MET A 18 15.22 -5.13 7.01
CA MET A 18 14.43 -5.55 8.18
C MET A 18 15.16 -5.28 9.50
N ILE A 19 16.40 -5.70 9.63
CA ILE A 19 17.20 -5.51 10.84
C ILE A 19 17.45 -4.02 11.10
N LEU A 20 17.74 -3.24 10.07
CA LEU A 20 17.98 -1.82 10.22
C LEU A 20 16.76 -1.07 10.73
N VAL A 21 15.57 -1.32 10.17
CA VAL A 21 14.35 -0.68 10.67
C VAL A 21 14.07 -1.12 12.10
N PHE A 22 14.24 -2.38 12.43
CA PHE A 22 14.06 -2.90 13.78
C PHE A 22 14.98 -2.20 14.79
N CYS A 23 16.25 -1.96 14.43
CA CYS A 23 17.22 -1.28 15.28
C CYS A 23 17.00 0.24 15.36
N VAL A 24 16.64 0.90 14.25
CA VAL A 24 16.57 2.37 14.16
C VAL A 24 15.23 2.90 14.68
N HIS A 25 14.15 2.13 14.52
CA HIS A 25 12.79 2.54 14.90
C HIS A 25 12.68 3.09 16.34
N PRO A 26 13.20 2.43 17.39
CA PRO A 26 13.08 2.92 18.77
C PRO A 26 13.79 4.26 18.99
N TYR A 27 14.92 4.48 18.32
CA TYR A 27 15.64 5.76 18.37
C TYR A 27 14.84 6.89 17.76
N ILE A 28 14.20 6.64 16.62
CA ILE A 28 13.34 7.65 15.95
C ILE A 28 12.12 7.96 16.85
N VAL A 29 11.48 6.94 17.43
CA VAL A 29 10.39 7.15 18.41
C VAL A 29 10.82 8.05 19.57
N ARG A 30 12.01 7.79 20.14
CA ARG A 30 12.56 8.60 21.23
C ARG A 30 12.75 10.05 20.80
N ILE A 31 13.45 10.28 19.68
CA ILE A 31 13.71 11.63 19.16
C ILE A 31 12.39 12.35 18.88
N ALA A 32 11.43 11.68 18.25
CA ALA A 32 10.14 12.28 17.94
C ALA A 32 9.37 12.71 19.19
N LYS A 33 9.37 11.87 20.24
CA LYS A 33 8.76 12.21 21.54
C LYS A 33 9.48 13.39 22.20
N GLU A 34 10.82 13.38 22.25
CA GLU A 34 11.63 14.45 22.87
C GLU A 34 11.47 15.79 22.13
N ARG A 35 11.25 15.78 20.83
CA ARG A 35 11.09 16.98 20.00
C ARG A 35 9.62 17.40 19.82
N GLY A 36 8.67 16.65 20.37
CA GLY A 36 7.24 16.94 20.23
C GLY A 36 6.70 16.73 18.80
N LEU A 37 7.38 15.92 17.97
CA LEU A 37 6.96 15.55 16.62
C LEU A 37 5.92 14.43 16.70
N VAL A 38 4.75 14.75 17.26
CA VAL A 38 3.68 13.81 17.56
C VAL A 38 2.36 14.31 17.01
N ASP A 39 1.55 13.38 16.58
CA ASP A 39 0.17 13.63 16.22
C ASP A 39 -0.70 13.65 17.48
N ASN A 40 -1.28 14.81 17.77
CA ASN A 40 -2.11 15.00 18.95
C ASN A 40 -3.54 14.47 18.73
N PRO A 41 -4.16 13.87 19.75
CA PRO A 41 -5.56 13.46 19.69
C PRO A 41 -6.47 14.63 19.39
N ASP A 42 -7.44 14.43 18.47
CA ASP A 42 -8.56 15.34 18.26
C ASP A 42 -9.88 14.54 18.22
N ALA A 43 -11.03 15.25 18.14
CA ALA A 43 -12.36 14.62 18.12
C ALA A 43 -12.60 13.71 16.88
N ARG A 44 -11.81 13.85 15.82
CA ARG A 44 -11.94 13.07 14.58
C ARG A 44 -11.07 11.83 14.58
N LYS A 45 -9.97 11.82 15.37
CA LYS A 45 -8.95 10.78 15.39
C LYS A 45 -9.33 9.63 16.31
N LEU A 46 -8.81 8.45 16.02
CA LEU A 46 -9.07 7.23 16.79
C LEU A 46 -8.12 7.10 17.99
N GLN A 47 -6.90 7.67 17.93
CA GLN A 47 -5.95 7.63 19.02
C GLN A 47 -6.38 8.54 20.18
N LYS A 48 -6.05 8.11 21.41
CA LYS A 48 -6.34 8.83 22.66
C LYS A 48 -5.10 9.45 23.30
N GLN A 49 -3.91 9.16 22.78
CA GLN A 49 -2.62 9.67 23.26
C GLN A 49 -1.82 10.22 22.09
N PRO A 50 -0.90 11.18 22.29
CA PRO A 50 0.01 11.64 21.27
C PRO A 50 0.88 10.48 20.75
N VAL A 51 0.96 10.31 19.43
CA VAL A 51 1.75 9.26 18.77
C VAL A 51 2.71 9.91 17.78
N PRO A 52 4.01 9.53 17.79
CA PRO A 52 4.97 10.00 16.79
C PRO A 52 4.56 9.69 15.35
N VAL A 53 4.88 10.58 14.40
CA VAL A 53 4.48 10.46 12.98
C VAL A 53 5.64 10.28 12.00
N LEU A 54 6.83 9.95 12.50
CA LEU A 54 8.03 9.79 11.67
C LEU A 54 8.32 8.35 11.23
N GLY A 55 7.30 7.48 11.18
CA GLY A 55 7.47 6.07 10.79
C GLY A 55 8.00 5.89 9.37
N GLY A 56 7.55 6.76 8.45
CA GLY A 56 8.06 6.79 7.10
C GLY A 56 9.57 6.96 7.00
N LEU A 57 10.17 7.77 7.89
CA LEU A 57 11.62 7.98 7.93
C LEU A 57 12.38 6.69 8.31
N ALA A 58 11.87 5.90 9.27
CA ALA A 58 12.48 4.62 9.63
C ALA A 58 12.44 3.63 8.47
N VAL A 59 11.29 3.51 7.81
CA VAL A 59 11.09 2.63 6.64
C VAL A 59 11.98 3.08 5.48
N PHE A 60 12.00 4.38 5.18
CA PHE A 60 12.85 4.96 4.15
C PHE A 60 14.33 4.62 4.36
N PHE A 61 14.83 4.81 5.57
CA PHE A 61 16.22 4.47 5.90
C PHE A 61 16.53 2.99 5.62
N GLY A 62 15.65 2.08 6.02
CA GLY A 62 15.79 0.66 5.73
C GLY A 62 15.80 0.37 4.22
N VAL A 63 14.89 0.99 3.46
CA VAL A 63 14.80 0.82 2.00
C VAL A 63 16.08 1.32 1.31
N VAL A 64 16.54 2.54 1.62
CA VAL A 64 17.72 3.12 0.96
C VAL A 64 18.97 2.31 1.23
N VAL A 65 19.20 1.88 2.47
CA VAL A 65 20.39 1.06 2.81
C VAL A 65 20.29 -0.33 2.19
N GLY A 66 19.08 -0.95 2.24
CA GLY A 66 18.86 -2.24 1.57
C GLY A 66 19.15 -2.18 0.07
N LEU A 67 18.67 -1.14 -0.63
CA LEU A 67 18.97 -0.92 -2.05
C LEU A 67 20.45 -0.59 -2.28
N GLY A 68 21.09 0.14 -1.35
CA GLY A 68 22.53 0.40 -1.40
C GLY A 68 23.37 -0.89 -1.38
N VAL A 69 23.00 -1.84 -0.52
CA VAL A 69 23.65 -3.18 -0.49
C VAL A 69 23.40 -3.96 -1.78
N THR A 70 22.20 -3.81 -2.35
CA THR A 70 21.86 -4.45 -3.63
C THR A 70 22.81 -4.05 -4.77
N SER A 71 23.32 -2.82 -4.75
CA SER A 71 24.24 -2.34 -5.78
C SER A 71 25.54 -3.18 -5.90
N MET A 72 25.86 -3.98 -4.88
CA MET A 72 26.97 -4.95 -4.91
C MET A 72 26.68 -6.16 -5.83
N PHE A 73 25.41 -6.44 -6.10
CA PHE A 73 24.94 -7.59 -6.87
C PHE A 73 24.29 -7.20 -8.20
N PHE A 74 23.62 -6.06 -8.23
CA PHE A 74 22.87 -5.55 -9.38
C PHE A 74 23.23 -4.09 -9.63
N ASN A 75 23.73 -3.80 -10.80
CA ASN A 75 23.95 -2.43 -11.25
C ASN A 75 22.71 -1.99 -12.08
N SER A 76 21.82 -1.20 -11.48
CA SER A 76 20.58 -0.78 -12.12
C SER A 76 20.31 0.70 -11.87
N TYR A 77 20.23 1.47 -12.96
CA TYR A 77 19.82 2.87 -12.89
C TYR A 77 18.35 3.03 -12.42
N VAL A 78 17.50 2.05 -12.68
CA VAL A 78 16.09 2.03 -12.26
C VAL A 78 15.98 2.04 -10.73
N LEU A 79 16.87 1.32 -10.02
CA LEU A 79 16.90 1.41 -8.55
C LEU A 79 17.30 2.80 -8.08
N PHE A 80 18.21 3.46 -8.78
CA PHE A 80 18.60 4.83 -8.46
C PHE A 80 17.44 5.81 -8.71
N THR A 81 16.74 5.69 -9.83
CA THR A 81 15.54 6.48 -10.13
C THR A 81 14.49 6.28 -9.04
N SER A 82 14.26 5.02 -8.63
CA SER A 82 13.35 4.70 -7.54
C SER A 82 13.75 5.38 -6.23
N VAL A 83 15.04 5.31 -5.84
CA VAL A 83 15.55 5.98 -4.63
C VAL A 83 15.30 7.50 -4.69
N VAL A 84 15.54 8.15 -5.82
CA VAL A 84 15.27 9.59 -5.99
C VAL A 84 13.78 9.88 -5.81
N ALA A 85 12.90 9.14 -6.50
CA ALA A 85 11.45 9.33 -6.40
C ALA A 85 10.95 9.12 -4.96
N LEU A 86 11.39 8.06 -4.30
CA LEU A 86 11.02 7.76 -2.91
C LEU A 86 11.56 8.82 -1.93
N THR A 87 12.78 9.33 -2.14
CA THR A 87 13.35 10.40 -1.32
C THR A 87 12.49 11.65 -1.37
N VAL A 88 12.07 12.06 -2.57
CA VAL A 88 11.27 13.26 -2.72
C VAL A 88 9.86 13.05 -2.18
N MET A 89 9.23 11.90 -2.41
CA MET A 89 7.92 11.61 -1.83
C MET A 89 7.96 11.58 -0.29
N MET A 90 9.00 10.98 0.29
CA MET A 90 9.23 11.01 1.73
C MET A 90 9.37 12.45 2.24
N TYR A 91 10.16 13.29 1.54
CA TYR A 91 10.36 14.68 1.92
C TYR A 91 9.06 15.50 1.82
N ILE A 92 8.28 15.32 0.74
CA ILE A 92 6.96 15.95 0.58
C ILE A 92 6.04 15.55 1.74
N GLY A 93 6.00 14.27 2.08
CA GLY A 93 5.19 13.77 3.18
C GLY A 93 5.63 14.31 4.54
N VAL A 94 6.94 14.45 4.80
CA VAL A 94 7.43 15.11 6.02
C VAL A 94 6.97 16.57 6.08
N LEU A 95 7.02 17.29 4.98
CA LEU A 95 6.52 18.69 4.93
C LEU A 95 5.00 18.73 5.17
N ASP A 96 4.26 17.75 4.64
CA ASP A 96 2.81 17.66 4.86
C ASP A 96 2.50 17.36 6.34
N ASP A 97 3.19 16.38 6.94
CA ASP A 97 3.06 16.03 8.38
C ASP A 97 3.37 17.23 9.31
N LEU A 98 4.34 18.08 8.95
CA LEU A 98 4.81 19.17 9.82
C LEU A 98 4.08 20.50 9.58
N MET A 99 3.72 20.81 8.35
CA MET A 99 3.26 22.15 7.94
C MET A 99 1.85 22.12 7.34
N GLY A 100 1.37 20.98 6.87
CA GLY A 100 0.13 20.85 6.12
C GLY A 100 0.24 21.47 4.73
N LEU A 101 0.53 20.66 3.72
CA LEU A 101 0.63 21.14 2.34
C LEU A 101 -0.77 21.31 1.72
N SER A 102 -0.87 22.26 0.77
CA SER A 102 -2.10 22.33 -0.01
C SER A 102 -2.24 21.09 -0.89
N PRO A 103 -3.45 20.49 -0.99
CA PRO A 103 -3.68 19.29 -1.82
C PRO A 103 -3.27 19.50 -3.28
N VAL A 104 -3.43 20.73 -3.80
CA VAL A 104 -3.05 21.06 -5.18
C VAL A 104 -1.54 20.99 -5.38
N LEU A 105 -0.76 21.56 -4.46
CA LEU A 105 0.71 21.51 -4.54
C LEU A 105 1.19 20.05 -4.45
N ARG A 106 0.62 19.25 -3.55
CA ARG A 106 0.93 17.84 -3.41
C ARG A 106 0.69 17.07 -4.70
N ILE A 107 -0.47 17.23 -5.33
CA ILE A 107 -0.80 16.58 -6.60
C ILE A 107 0.17 17.02 -7.72
N ILE A 108 0.53 18.30 -7.81
CA ILE A 108 1.48 18.77 -8.82
C ILE A 108 2.84 18.09 -8.65
N LEU A 109 3.32 17.96 -7.43
CA LEU A 109 4.58 17.28 -7.13
C LEU A 109 4.50 15.78 -7.41
N GLU A 110 3.39 15.13 -7.05
CA GLU A 110 3.14 13.72 -7.38
C GLU A 110 3.21 13.50 -8.90
N ILE A 111 2.51 14.31 -9.70
CA ILE A 111 2.53 14.23 -11.18
C ILE A 111 3.95 14.44 -11.72
N ALA A 112 4.69 15.41 -11.19
CA ALA A 112 6.05 15.69 -11.64
C ALA A 112 6.98 14.49 -11.43
N PHE A 113 6.88 13.80 -10.28
CA PHE A 113 7.74 12.65 -9.99
C PHE A 113 7.26 11.35 -10.65
N ILE A 114 5.98 11.17 -10.89
CA ILE A 114 5.47 10.10 -11.77
C ILE A 114 6.04 10.29 -13.18
N GLY A 115 5.97 11.51 -13.72
CA GLY A 115 6.54 11.87 -15.02
C GLY A 115 8.07 11.70 -15.07
N PHE A 116 8.78 12.02 -13.97
CA PHE A 116 10.21 11.79 -13.84
C PHE A 116 10.56 10.30 -13.95
N VAL A 117 9.85 9.42 -13.23
CA VAL A 117 10.04 7.96 -13.32
C VAL A 117 9.73 7.46 -14.73
N ALA A 118 8.59 7.87 -15.29
CA ALA A 118 8.20 7.50 -16.65
C ALA A 118 9.27 7.85 -17.69
N TRP A 119 9.87 9.03 -17.52
CA TRP A 119 10.92 9.50 -18.44
C TRP A 119 12.26 8.81 -18.23
N MET A 120 12.69 8.64 -16.97
CA MET A 120 13.99 8.03 -16.66
C MET A 120 14.02 6.53 -16.95
N ASP A 121 12.99 5.81 -16.54
CA ASP A 121 12.94 4.34 -16.67
C ASP A 121 12.34 3.90 -18.00
N GLN A 122 11.82 4.85 -18.82
CA GLN A 122 11.15 4.60 -20.11
C GLN A 122 9.95 3.65 -19.94
N VAL A 123 9.24 3.72 -18.83
CA VAL A 123 8.05 2.92 -18.52
C VAL A 123 6.81 3.80 -18.42
N ASN A 124 5.66 3.25 -18.80
CA ASN A 124 4.41 4.00 -18.78
C ASN A 124 3.21 3.03 -18.62
N ILE A 125 2.06 3.55 -18.27
CA ILE A 125 0.78 2.82 -18.38
C ILE A 125 0.27 2.98 -19.80
N ASN A 126 0.83 2.21 -20.71
CA ASN A 126 0.67 2.38 -22.17
C ASN A 126 0.04 1.19 -22.89
N ASP A 127 -0.23 0.07 -22.21
CA ASP A 127 -0.87 -1.09 -22.82
C ASP A 127 -1.97 -1.67 -21.91
N PHE A 128 -3.13 -1.94 -22.50
CA PHE A 128 -4.21 -2.65 -21.80
C PHE A 128 -4.13 -4.16 -21.96
N HIS A 129 -3.10 -4.65 -22.66
CA HIS A 129 -2.81 -6.07 -22.86
C HIS A 129 -4.05 -6.87 -23.30
N GLY A 130 -4.83 -6.31 -24.23
CA GLY A 130 -6.03 -6.94 -24.80
C GLY A 130 -7.30 -6.84 -23.96
N ALA A 131 -7.27 -6.17 -22.80
CA ALA A 131 -8.50 -5.91 -22.06
C ALA A 131 -9.46 -5.04 -22.88
N PHE A 132 -10.71 -5.49 -23.03
CA PHE A 132 -11.73 -4.90 -23.93
C PHE A 132 -11.28 -4.77 -25.40
N GLY A 133 -10.32 -5.60 -25.84
CA GLY A 133 -9.74 -5.52 -27.18
C GLY A 133 -8.79 -4.33 -27.38
N VAL A 134 -8.46 -3.60 -26.32
CA VAL A 134 -7.52 -2.48 -26.35
C VAL A 134 -6.12 -3.00 -26.06
N GLY A 135 -5.17 -2.66 -26.92
CA GLY A 135 -3.74 -2.90 -26.75
C GLY A 135 -3.02 -1.59 -26.40
N MET A 136 -1.93 -1.33 -27.11
CA MET A 136 -1.06 -0.19 -26.87
C MET A 136 -1.76 1.15 -27.13
N LEU A 137 -1.61 2.08 -26.22
CA LEU A 137 -2.15 3.43 -26.28
C LEU A 137 -1.10 4.41 -26.82
N PRO A 138 -1.52 5.38 -27.65
CA PRO A 138 -0.64 6.48 -28.06
C PRO A 138 -0.26 7.36 -26.85
N VAL A 139 0.92 7.99 -26.91
CA VAL A 139 1.51 8.75 -25.78
C VAL A 139 0.59 9.85 -25.25
N TYR A 140 -0.19 10.50 -26.10
CA TYR A 140 -1.12 11.55 -25.68
C TYR A 140 -2.28 11.05 -24.81
N LEU A 141 -2.56 9.73 -24.80
CA LEU A 141 -3.51 9.08 -23.90
C LEU A 141 -2.79 8.41 -22.73
N SER A 142 -1.68 7.73 -22.98
CA SER A 142 -0.96 6.98 -21.94
C SER A 142 -0.32 7.88 -20.88
N ALA A 143 0.23 9.05 -21.26
CA ALA A 143 0.85 9.95 -20.32
C ALA A 143 -0.13 10.56 -19.28
N PRO A 144 -1.30 11.13 -19.69
CA PRO A 144 -2.31 11.55 -18.72
C PRO A 144 -2.87 10.40 -17.89
N LEU A 145 -3.07 9.22 -18.50
CA LEU A 145 -3.53 8.03 -17.80
C LEU A 145 -2.54 7.59 -16.73
N CYS A 146 -1.26 7.58 -17.03
CA CYS A 146 -0.19 7.28 -16.07
C CYS A 146 -0.20 8.27 -14.89
N ALA A 147 -0.31 9.58 -15.17
CA ALA A 147 -0.38 10.59 -14.14
C ALA A 147 -1.61 10.42 -13.24
N ILE A 148 -2.80 10.23 -13.82
CA ILE A 148 -4.06 10.04 -13.09
C ILE A 148 -4.00 8.77 -12.24
N THR A 149 -3.53 7.66 -12.82
CA THR A 149 -3.44 6.38 -12.13
C THR A 149 -2.43 6.44 -10.99
N GLY A 150 -1.24 7.01 -11.22
CA GLY A 150 -0.20 7.15 -10.21
C GLY A 150 -0.65 8.04 -9.04
N VAL A 151 -1.20 9.23 -9.32
CA VAL A 151 -1.80 10.10 -8.29
C VAL A 151 -2.91 9.38 -7.55
N GLY A 152 -3.77 8.64 -8.28
CA GLY A 152 -4.83 7.83 -7.69
C GLY A 152 -4.30 6.78 -6.72
N ILE A 153 -3.26 6.04 -7.08
CA ILE A 153 -2.62 5.02 -6.23
C ILE A 153 -1.98 5.67 -4.99
N ILE A 154 -1.19 6.73 -5.17
CA ILE A 154 -0.51 7.42 -4.08
C ILE A 154 -1.53 7.90 -3.05
N ASN A 155 -2.58 8.58 -3.50
CA ASN A 155 -3.61 9.09 -2.61
C ASN A 155 -4.48 7.96 -2.01
N ALA A 156 -4.74 6.86 -2.73
CA ALA A 156 -5.46 5.72 -2.20
C ALA A 156 -4.71 5.04 -1.04
N ILE A 157 -3.39 4.87 -1.17
CA ILE A 157 -2.54 4.34 -0.09
C ILE A 157 -2.50 5.30 1.11
N ASN A 158 -2.40 6.60 0.87
CA ASN A 158 -2.46 7.60 1.95
C ASN A 158 -3.82 7.58 2.67
N MET A 159 -4.93 7.43 1.94
CA MET A 159 -6.28 7.44 2.52
C MET A 159 -6.64 6.18 3.31
N ILE A 160 -6.00 5.04 3.09
CA ILE A 160 -6.19 3.84 3.92
C ILE A 160 -5.37 3.85 5.21
N ASP A 161 -4.42 4.79 5.37
CA ASP A 161 -3.59 4.92 6.59
C ASP A 161 -4.36 5.57 7.74
N GLY A 162 -5.47 4.96 8.14
CA GLY A 162 -6.33 5.45 9.23
C GLY A 162 -6.40 4.50 10.44
N VAL A 163 -5.80 3.31 10.34
CA VAL A 163 -5.88 2.25 11.36
C VAL A 163 -4.54 1.53 11.46
N ASP A 164 -4.13 1.21 12.70
CA ASP A 164 -2.85 0.54 12.97
C ASP A 164 -2.66 -0.72 12.14
N GLY A 165 -1.55 -0.79 11.43
CA GLY A 165 -1.16 -1.92 10.60
C GLY A 165 -1.89 -2.03 9.25
N LEU A 166 -2.87 -1.18 8.93
CA LEU A 166 -3.62 -1.32 7.69
C LEU A 166 -2.75 -0.97 6.48
N ALA A 167 -2.24 0.25 6.39
CA ALA A 167 -1.42 0.67 5.26
C ALA A 167 -0.12 -0.14 5.15
N SER A 168 0.60 -0.34 6.27
CA SER A 168 1.84 -1.11 6.27
C SER A 168 1.62 -2.60 5.94
N GLY A 169 0.60 -3.24 6.52
CA GLY A 169 0.27 -4.64 6.24
C GLY A 169 -0.21 -4.85 4.81
N PHE A 170 -1.04 -3.91 4.29
CA PHE A 170 -1.45 -3.91 2.88
C PHE A 170 -0.23 -3.81 1.95
N CYS A 171 0.68 -2.85 2.20
CA CYS A 171 1.88 -2.68 1.37
C CYS A 171 2.83 -3.89 1.45
N VAL A 172 2.94 -4.56 2.61
CA VAL A 172 3.68 -5.83 2.72
C VAL A 172 3.05 -6.90 1.83
N MET A 173 1.73 -7.08 1.89
CA MET A 173 1.00 -8.02 1.03
C MET A 173 1.22 -7.69 -0.46
N ALA A 174 1.06 -6.43 -0.85
CA ALA A 174 1.26 -6.00 -2.23
C ALA A 174 2.70 -6.23 -2.71
N CYS A 175 3.71 -5.93 -1.88
CA CYS A 175 5.12 -6.22 -2.17
C CYS A 175 5.36 -7.73 -2.36
N ILE A 176 4.73 -8.58 -1.57
CA ILE A 176 4.84 -10.04 -1.73
C ILE A 176 4.25 -10.47 -3.07
N VAL A 177 3.05 -10.00 -3.41
CA VAL A 177 2.35 -10.42 -4.64
C VAL A 177 3.06 -9.89 -5.89
N PHE A 178 3.35 -8.58 -5.95
CA PHE A 178 4.09 -7.99 -7.07
C PHE A 178 5.51 -8.52 -7.16
N GLY A 179 6.22 -8.62 -6.01
CA GLY A 179 7.56 -9.17 -5.94
C GLY A 179 7.63 -10.61 -6.43
N THR A 180 6.60 -11.43 -6.15
CA THR A 180 6.50 -12.81 -6.68
C THR A 180 6.32 -12.79 -8.20
N ALA A 181 5.48 -11.92 -8.74
CA ALA A 181 5.30 -11.79 -10.19
C ALA A 181 6.61 -11.35 -10.88
N PHE A 182 7.31 -10.36 -10.35
CA PHE A 182 8.63 -9.93 -10.83
C PHE A 182 9.68 -11.03 -10.74
N MET A 183 9.73 -11.74 -9.61
CA MET A 183 10.68 -12.84 -9.42
C MET A 183 10.47 -13.96 -10.44
N LEU A 184 9.21 -14.37 -10.65
CA LEU A 184 8.86 -15.41 -11.64
C LEU A 184 9.08 -14.95 -13.09
N SER A 185 9.09 -13.64 -13.33
CA SER A 185 9.39 -13.03 -14.63
C SER A 185 10.87 -12.68 -14.81
N PHE A 186 11.73 -13.06 -13.88
CA PHE A 186 13.16 -12.74 -13.89
C PHE A 186 13.47 -11.23 -13.95
N ASP A 187 12.57 -10.40 -13.43
CA ASP A 187 12.84 -8.98 -13.21
C ASP A 187 13.51 -8.78 -11.85
N GLY A 188 14.84 -8.91 -11.83
CA GLY A 188 15.64 -8.80 -10.61
C GLY A 188 15.52 -7.44 -9.94
N THR A 189 15.43 -6.37 -10.72
CA THR A 189 15.37 -4.99 -10.24
C THR A 189 14.11 -4.74 -9.41
N MET A 190 12.95 -5.05 -9.97
CA MET A 190 11.68 -4.88 -9.27
C MET A 190 11.49 -5.90 -8.15
N THR A 191 12.01 -7.12 -8.29
CA THR A 191 12.03 -8.13 -7.22
C THR A 191 12.77 -7.61 -5.99
N VAL A 192 13.93 -7.01 -6.16
CA VAL A 192 14.73 -6.45 -5.06
C VAL A 192 14.01 -5.26 -4.42
N LEU A 193 13.46 -4.34 -5.21
CA LEU A 193 12.71 -3.21 -4.68
C LEU A 193 11.53 -3.68 -3.81
N ALA A 194 10.79 -4.69 -4.27
CA ALA A 194 9.70 -5.28 -3.52
C ALA A 194 10.17 -5.97 -2.23
N ALA A 195 11.24 -6.75 -2.31
CA ALA A 195 11.79 -7.47 -1.15
C ALA A 195 12.31 -6.50 -0.07
N VAL A 196 13.09 -5.50 -0.45
CA VAL A 196 13.66 -4.50 0.47
C VAL A 196 12.55 -3.68 1.12
N THR A 197 11.53 -3.30 0.35
CA THR A 197 10.37 -2.56 0.88
C THR A 197 9.57 -3.40 1.87
N ALA A 198 9.30 -4.67 1.55
CA ALA A 198 8.65 -5.59 2.48
C ALA A 198 9.49 -5.78 3.76
N GLY A 199 10.81 -5.96 3.60
CA GLY A 199 11.75 -6.09 4.72
C GLY A 199 11.69 -4.89 5.67
N ALA A 200 11.67 -3.67 5.13
CA ALA A 200 11.56 -2.44 5.93
C ALA A 200 10.20 -2.30 6.64
N LEU A 201 9.12 -2.70 5.97
CA LEU A 201 7.75 -2.54 6.50
C LEU A 201 7.41 -3.55 7.59
N ILE A 202 7.96 -4.77 7.56
CA ILE A 202 7.62 -5.82 8.53
C ILE A 202 7.91 -5.38 9.98
N PRO A 203 9.11 -4.95 10.38
CA PRO A 203 9.35 -4.51 11.74
C PRO A 203 8.54 -3.26 12.10
N PHE A 204 8.37 -2.32 11.16
CA PHE A 204 7.49 -1.17 11.37
C PHE A 204 6.06 -1.62 11.69
N PHE A 205 5.49 -2.55 10.92
CA PHE A 205 4.16 -3.12 11.17
C PHE A 205 4.05 -3.69 12.59
N PHE A 206 5.05 -4.46 13.05
CA PHE A 206 5.04 -5.04 14.39
C PHE A 206 5.08 -3.96 15.49
N HIS A 207 5.90 -2.92 15.35
CA HIS A 207 5.94 -1.81 16.30
C HIS A 207 4.64 -0.98 16.28
N ASN A 208 4.07 -0.73 15.11
CA ASN A 208 2.83 0.04 14.96
C ASN A 208 1.63 -0.69 15.57
N VAL A 209 1.54 -2.03 15.37
CA VAL A 209 0.39 -2.85 15.80
C VAL A 209 0.52 -3.28 17.26
N PHE A 210 1.69 -3.75 17.68
CA PHE A 210 1.88 -4.37 18.99
C PHE A 210 2.57 -3.44 19.99
N GLY A 211 3.36 -2.47 19.56
CA GLY A 211 4.06 -1.55 20.43
C GLY A 211 3.11 -0.65 21.21
N ARG A 212 3.51 -0.29 22.43
CA ARG A 212 2.88 0.75 23.24
C ARG A 212 3.83 1.94 23.36
N GLU A 213 5.01 1.69 23.90
CA GLU A 213 6.05 2.72 24.03
C GLU A 213 6.79 2.96 22.72
N SER A 214 6.95 1.91 21.91
CA SER A 214 7.58 1.94 20.59
C SER A 214 6.60 2.28 19.45
N LYS A 215 5.32 2.53 19.74
CA LYS A 215 4.30 2.84 18.73
C LYS A 215 4.62 4.13 18.00
N MET A 216 4.49 4.08 16.66
CA MET A 216 4.66 5.23 15.77
C MET A 216 3.75 5.06 14.55
N PHE A 217 3.18 6.17 14.06
CA PHE A 217 2.43 6.17 12.79
C PHE A 217 3.40 6.29 11.62
N ILE A 218 3.00 5.73 10.49
CA ILE A 218 3.81 5.81 9.27
C ILE A 218 3.85 7.25 8.73
N GLY A 219 2.79 8.03 8.94
CA GLY A 219 2.63 9.41 8.52
C GLY A 219 2.47 9.59 7.01
N ASP A 220 2.24 10.82 6.59
CA ASP A 220 2.18 11.16 5.16
C ASP A 220 3.53 10.89 4.48
N SER A 221 4.64 11.06 5.22
CA SER A 221 5.98 10.70 4.77
C SER A 221 6.11 9.26 4.32
N GLY A 222 5.53 8.32 5.05
CA GLY A 222 5.59 6.90 4.68
C GLY A 222 4.52 6.49 3.70
N SER A 223 3.29 6.96 3.85
CA SER A 223 2.18 6.57 2.99
C SER A 223 2.34 7.07 1.55
N LEU A 224 2.84 8.31 1.33
CA LEU A 224 3.16 8.83 0.00
C LEU A 224 4.32 8.06 -0.65
N MET A 225 5.37 7.76 0.14
CA MET A 225 6.50 6.95 -0.33
C MET A 225 6.03 5.54 -0.75
N MET A 226 5.18 4.89 0.04
CA MET A 226 4.63 3.56 -0.30
C MET A 226 3.70 3.64 -1.51
N GLY A 227 2.87 4.67 -1.61
CA GLY A 227 2.05 4.92 -2.78
C GLY A 227 2.87 5.06 -4.05
N MET A 228 3.99 5.78 -3.99
CA MET A 228 4.94 5.89 -5.11
C MET A 228 5.59 4.55 -5.44
N THR A 229 5.96 3.74 -4.44
CA THR A 229 6.47 2.38 -4.67
C THR A 229 5.46 1.53 -5.43
N MET A 230 4.19 1.54 -5.02
CA MET A 230 3.13 0.81 -5.73
C MET A 230 2.93 1.35 -7.15
N THR A 231 3.03 2.67 -7.34
CA THR A 231 2.95 3.30 -8.67
C THR A 231 4.09 2.83 -9.58
N ILE A 232 5.32 2.78 -9.07
CA ILE A 232 6.48 2.24 -9.82
C ILE A 232 6.22 0.79 -10.25
N PHE A 233 5.75 -0.07 -9.33
CA PHE A 233 5.41 -1.45 -9.68
C PHE A 233 4.35 -1.54 -10.77
N VAL A 234 3.28 -0.75 -10.66
CA VAL A 234 2.21 -0.71 -11.66
C VAL A 234 2.73 -0.26 -13.03
N MET A 235 3.55 0.78 -13.08
CA MET A 235 4.15 1.25 -14.33
C MET A 235 5.00 0.16 -14.99
N HIS A 236 5.85 -0.53 -14.22
CA HIS A 236 6.69 -1.62 -14.74
C HIS A 236 5.91 -2.88 -15.13
N ILE A 237 4.74 -3.12 -14.54
CA ILE A 237 3.89 -4.28 -14.89
C ILE A 237 3.03 -3.99 -16.12
N VAL A 238 2.47 -2.77 -16.23
CA VAL A 238 1.49 -2.43 -17.27
C VAL A 238 2.18 -1.92 -18.55
N ASP A 239 3.46 -1.59 -18.50
CA ASP A 239 4.20 -1.18 -19.69
C ASP A 239 4.22 -2.28 -20.76
N ASN A 240 4.15 -1.87 -22.03
CA ASN A 240 4.14 -2.80 -23.17
C ASN A 240 5.39 -3.73 -23.20
N GLY A 241 6.54 -3.25 -22.74
CA GLY A 241 7.80 -4.02 -22.60
C GLY A 241 7.94 -4.77 -21.29
N SER A 242 6.85 -4.99 -20.54
CA SER A 242 6.88 -5.64 -19.24
C SER A 242 7.30 -7.11 -19.32
N ARG A 243 8.32 -7.50 -18.56
CA ARG A 243 8.71 -8.90 -18.42
C ARG A 243 7.62 -9.77 -17.82
N VAL A 244 6.73 -9.19 -17.01
CA VAL A 244 5.58 -9.90 -16.45
C VAL A 244 4.61 -10.28 -17.56
N SER A 245 4.28 -9.35 -18.48
CA SER A 245 3.41 -9.64 -19.62
C SER A 245 4.01 -10.64 -20.61
N GLU A 246 5.33 -10.60 -20.81
CA GLU A 246 6.03 -11.53 -21.70
C GLU A 246 6.07 -12.97 -21.15
N ASN A 247 6.23 -13.13 -19.83
CA ASN A 247 6.36 -14.45 -19.20
C ASN A 247 5.03 -15.13 -18.89
N PHE A 248 3.96 -14.35 -18.70
CA PHE A 248 2.64 -14.88 -18.35
C PHE A 248 1.63 -14.66 -19.50
N SER A 249 1.61 -15.57 -20.46
CA SER A 249 0.63 -15.54 -21.54
C SER A 249 -0.81 -15.59 -21.00
N ASN A 250 -1.72 -14.85 -21.63
CA ASN A 250 -3.13 -14.72 -21.24
C ASN A 250 -3.37 -14.15 -19.82
N MET A 251 -2.36 -13.68 -19.14
CA MET A 251 -2.54 -12.95 -17.89
C MET A 251 -3.22 -11.61 -18.19
N GLY A 252 -4.36 -11.36 -17.58
CA GLY A 252 -5.00 -10.06 -17.61
C GLY A 252 -4.20 -9.06 -16.76
N ILE A 253 -3.18 -8.44 -17.33
CA ILE A 253 -2.22 -7.59 -16.63
C ILE A 253 -2.93 -6.48 -15.84
N VAL A 254 -3.85 -5.76 -16.47
CA VAL A 254 -4.64 -4.71 -15.78
C VAL A 254 -5.51 -5.31 -14.68
N ALA A 255 -6.09 -6.50 -14.91
CA ALA A 255 -6.88 -7.21 -13.90
C ALA A 255 -6.01 -7.64 -12.70
N PHE A 256 -4.80 -8.14 -12.96
CA PHE A 256 -3.85 -8.50 -11.90
C PHE A 256 -3.51 -7.31 -11.02
N VAL A 257 -3.07 -6.22 -11.61
CA VAL A 257 -2.72 -4.99 -10.87
C VAL A 257 -3.91 -4.47 -10.07
N LEU A 258 -5.09 -4.39 -10.69
CA LEU A 258 -6.30 -3.93 -10.03
C LEU A 258 -6.75 -4.88 -8.91
N SER A 259 -6.49 -6.20 -9.05
CA SER A 259 -6.83 -7.16 -7.98
C SER A 259 -6.01 -6.93 -6.71
N VAL A 260 -4.72 -6.56 -6.85
CA VAL A 260 -3.82 -6.27 -5.72
C VAL A 260 -4.13 -4.93 -5.07
N LEU A 261 -4.62 -3.96 -5.83
CA LEU A 261 -4.92 -2.60 -5.35
C LEU A 261 -6.43 -2.36 -5.19
N SER A 262 -7.24 -3.42 -5.14
CA SER A 262 -8.69 -3.30 -5.26
C SER A 262 -9.32 -2.50 -4.12
N VAL A 263 -8.98 -2.81 -2.87
CA VAL A 263 -9.58 -2.12 -1.72
C VAL A 263 -9.17 -0.65 -1.68
N PRO A 264 -7.88 -0.27 -1.73
CA PRO A 264 -7.51 1.14 -1.78
C PRO A 264 -8.21 1.90 -2.90
N VAL A 265 -8.21 1.33 -4.12
CA VAL A 265 -8.77 2.00 -5.31
C VAL A 265 -10.29 2.12 -5.21
N PHE A 266 -11.02 1.03 -4.99
CA PHE A 266 -12.48 1.08 -4.99
C PHE A 266 -13.06 1.82 -3.78
N ASP A 267 -12.42 1.74 -2.61
CA ASP A 267 -12.85 2.50 -1.43
C ASP A 267 -12.63 4.00 -1.64
N THR A 268 -11.48 4.40 -2.16
CA THR A 268 -11.18 5.81 -2.48
C THR A 268 -12.13 6.35 -3.55
N LEU A 269 -12.34 5.61 -4.65
CA LEU A 269 -13.30 6.01 -5.69
C LEU A 269 -14.72 6.18 -5.13
N ARG A 270 -15.17 5.26 -4.28
CA ARG A 270 -16.47 5.35 -3.61
C ARG A 270 -16.57 6.62 -2.76
N VAL A 271 -15.57 6.90 -1.96
CA VAL A 271 -15.56 8.05 -1.06
C VAL A 271 -15.52 9.35 -1.86
N MET A 272 -14.60 9.49 -2.81
CA MET A 272 -14.47 10.67 -3.65
C MET A 272 -15.75 10.95 -4.45
N THR A 273 -16.32 9.92 -5.09
CA THR A 273 -17.58 10.02 -5.82
C THR A 273 -18.72 10.46 -4.91
N GLY A 274 -18.80 9.85 -3.72
CA GLY A 274 -19.83 10.24 -2.72
C GLY A 274 -19.69 11.68 -2.24
N ARG A 275 -18.46 12.22 -2.14
CA ARG A 275 -18.20 13.64 -1.80
C ARG A 275 -18.62 14.58 -2.92
N ILE A 276 -18.28 14.25 -4.16
CA ILE A 276 -18.68 15.02 -5.36
C ILE A 276 -20.20 15.12 -5.44
N PHE A 277 -20.93 14.00 -5.26
CA PHE A 277 -22.41 14.03 -5.24
C PHE A 277 -23.01 14.85 -4.11
N LYS A 278 -22.27 15.08 -3.02
CA LYS A 278 -22.70 15.97 -1.92
C LYS A 278 -22.26 17.42 -2.12
N GLY A 279 -21.63 17.76 -3.24
CA GLY A 279 -21.14 19.10 -3.54
C GLY A 279 -19.94 19.54 -2.70
N VAL A 280 -19.18 18.59 -2.10
CA VAL A 280 -17.98 18.89 -1.33
C VAL A 280 -16.73 18.43 -2.08
N SER A 281 -15.57 18.99 -1.72
CA SER A 281 -14.28 18.60 -2.33
C SER A 281 -14.04 17.09 -2.21
N PRO A 282 -13.56 16.39 -3.25
CA PRO A 282 -13.19 14.99 -3.17
C PRO A 282 -12.09 14.72 -2.14
N PHE A 283 -11.27 15.73 -1.82
CA PHE A 283 -10.19 15.67 -0.81
C PHE A 283 -10.64 16.09 0.60
N HIS A 284 -11.93 16.35 0.81
CA HIS A 284 -12.43 16.68 2.14
C HIS A 284 -12.27 15.50 3.10
N ALA A 285 -11.67 15.72 4.27
CA ALA A 285 -11.48 14.67 5.27
C ALA A 285 -12.82 14.30 5.94
N ASP A 286 -13.18 13.01 5.92
CA ASP A 286 -14.37 12.48 6.59
C ASP A 286 -14.15 11.05 7.12
N LYS A 287 -15.15 10.48 7.80
CA LYS A 287 -15.10 9.12 8.36
C LYS A 287 -15.89 8.12 7.50
N SER A 288 -15.87 8.27 6.19
CA SER A 288 -16.68 7.42 5.30
C SER A 288 -15.90 6.21 4.72
N HIS A 289 -14.60 6.09 4.95
CA HIS A 289 -13.79 4.96 4.50
C HIS A 289 -14.23 3.62 5.11
N LEU A 290 -13.91 2.53 4.41
CA LEU A 290 -14.30 1.17 4.80
C LEU A 290 -13.75 0.81 6.20
N HIS A 291 -12.52 1.19 6.52
CA HIS A 291 -11.92 0.93 7.82
C HIS A 291 -12.69 1.62 8.98
N HIS A 292 -13.24 2.80 8.76
CA HIS A 292 -14.09 3.44 9.75
C HIS A 292 -15.38 2.65 9.99
N LEU A 293 -15.98 2.06 8.94
CA LEU A 293 -17.15 1.20 9.10
C LEU A 293 -16.85 -0.01 9.98
N PHE A 294 -15.70 -0.68 9.79
CA PHE A 294 -15.31 -1.81 10.64
C PHE A 294 -15.13 -1.39 12.11
N ILE A 295 -14.49 -0.26 12.37
CA ILE A 295 -14.37 0.29 13.74
C ILE A 295 -15.76 0.59 14.35
N GLU A 296 -16.67 1.16 13.58
CA GLU A 296 -18.05 1.43 14.04
C GLU A 296 -18.85 0.15 14.37
N ILE A 297 -18.62 -0.95 13.63
CA ILE A 297 -19.21 -2.27 13.94
C ILE A 297 -18.63 -2.84 15.24
N GLY A 298 -17.47 -2.36 15.68
CA GLY A 298 -16.80 -2.76 16.92
C GLY A 298 -15.57 -3.66 16.72
N PHE A 299 -14.96 -3.68 15.53
CA PHE A 299 -13.68 -4.34 15.33
C PHE A 299 -12.55 -3.56 16.04
N SER A 300 -11.55 -4.28 16.54
CA SER A 300 -10.29 -3.67 16.99
C SER A 300 -9.50 -3.10 15.81
N HIS A 301 -8.47 -2.29 16.05
CA HIS A 301 -7.59 -1.81 14.98
C HIS A 301 -6.99 -2.98 14.19
N VAL A 302 -6.41 -3.95 14.89
CA VAL A 302 -5.83 -5.16 14.27
C VAL A 302 -6.89 -5.94 13.49
N GLY A 303 -8.06 -6.14 14.08
CA GLY A 303 -9.17 -6.85 13.44
C GLY A 303 -9.66 -6.14 12.17
N THR A 304 -9.69 -4.81 12.19
CA THR A 304 -10.03 -4.00 11.02
C THR A 304 -9.00 -4.18 9.91
N SER A 305 -7.71 -4.11 10.24
CA SER A 305 -6.63 -4.29 9.27
C SER A 305 -6.65 -5.69 8.65
N VAL A 306 -6.81 -6.73 9.48
CA VAL A 306 -6.95 -8.10 8.99
C VAL A 306 -8.18 -8.27 8.10
N ALA A 307 -9.33 -7.71 8.49
CA ALA A 307 -10.56 -7.81 7.70
C ALA A 307 -10.43 -7.14 6.33
N VAL A 308 -9.90 -5.91 6.30
CA VAL A 308 -9.73 -5.13 5.06
C VAL A 308 -8.72 -5.79 4.13
N ILE A 309 -7.55 -6.23 4.65
CA ILE A 309 -6.53 -6.95 3.86
C ILE A 309 -7.07 -8.30 3.36
N SER A 310 -7.91 -8.99 4.16
CA SER A 310 -8.53 -10.26 3.74
C SER A 310 -9.52 -10.05 2.59
N ILE A 311 -10.26 -8.95 2.56
CA ILE A 311 -11.13 -8.58 1.44
C ILE A 311 -10.30 -8.39 0.16
N ASP A 312 -9.18 -7.71 0.27
CA ASP A 312 -8.28 -7.50 -0.87
C ASP A 312 -7.66 -8.79 -1.36
N PHE A 313 -7.14 -9.60 -0.44
CA PHE A 313 -6.59 -10.93 -0.75
C PHE A 313 -7.63 -11.84 -1.41
N PHE A 314 -8.90 -11.80 -0.98
CA PHE A 314 -9.98 -12.53 -1.63
C PHE A 314 -10.18 -12.09 -3.09
N ASN A 315 -10.05 -10.81 -3.40
CA ASN A 315 -10.12 -10.31 -4.77
C ASN A 315 -8.95 -10.84 -5.64
N ILE A 316 -7.73 -10.89 -5.06
CA ILE A 316 -6.56 -11.53 -5.70
C ILE A 316 -6.85 -13.00 -5.99
N LEU A 317 -7.44 -13.74 -5.06
CA LEU A 317 -7.80 -15.15 -5.27
C LEU A 317 -8.85 -15.31 -6.38
N CYS A 318 -9.86 -14.45 -6.45
CA CYS A 318 -10.86 -14.47 -7.52
C CYS A 318 -10.21 -14.21 -8.90
N TRP A 319 -9.29 -13.25 -8.97
CA TRP A 319 -8.49 -13.04 -10.18
C TRP A 319 -7.67 -14.28 -10.53
N LEU A 320 -6.93 -14.85 -9.58
CA LEU A 320 -6.09 -16.04 -9.78
C LEU A 320 -6.92 -17.23 -10.30
N VAL A 321 -8.08 -17.48 -9.72
CA VAL A 321 -9.00 -18.54 -10.17
C VAL A 321 -9.44 -18.28 -11.61
N SER A 322 -9.84 -17.04 -11.96
CA SER A 322 -10.25 -16.71 -13.33
C SER A 322 -9.11 -16.92 -14.33
N TYR A 323 -7.88 -16.55 -13.96
CA TYR A 323 -6.68 -16.77 -14.76
C TYR A 323 -6.40 -18.29 -14.94
N GLN A 324 -6.43 -19.08 -13.87
CA GLN A 324 -6.19 -20.55 -13.93
C GLN A 324 -7.26 -21.29 -14.75
N LEU A 325 -8.48 -20.78 -14.78
CA LEU A 325 -9.55 -21.31 -15.63
C LEU A 325 -9.40 -20.90 -17.12
N GLY A 326 -8.35 -20.18 -17.48
CA GLY A 326 -8.08 -19.76 -18.86
C GLY A 326 -8.98 -18.63 -19.35
N ALA A 327 -9.57 -17.84 -18.45
CA ALA A 327 -10.36 -16.68 -18.83
C ALA A 327 -9.49 -15.63 -19.57
N GLY A 328 -10.00 -15.02 -20.62
CA GLY A 328 -9.29 -13.95 -21.32
C GLY A 328 -9.19 -12.67 -20.49
N PRO A 329 -8.27 -11.72 -20.85
CA PRO A 329 -7.99 -10.51 -20.08
C PRO A 329 -9.21 -9.68 -19.70
N THR A 330 -10.17 -9.53 -20.63
CA THR A 330 -11.44 -8.82 -20.37
C THR A 330 -12.28 -9.49 -19.28
N VAL A 331 -12.40 -10.80 -19.31
CA VAL A 331 -13.20 -11.56 -18.33
C VAL A 331 -12.55 -11.47 -16.96
N GLN A 332 -11.22 -11.63 -16.88
CA GLN A 332 -10.46 -11.45 -15.64
C GLN A 332 -10.70 -10.05 -15.05
N LEU A 333 -10.64 -8.99 -15.89
CA LEU A 333 -10.88 -7.62 -15.44
C LEU A 333 -12.33 -7.42 -14.95
N LEU A 334 -13.32 -7.96 -15.66
CA LEU A 334 -14.71 -7.90 -15.22
C LEU A 334 -14.95 -8.63 -13.90
N VAL A 335 -14.31 -9.78 -13.66
CA VAL A 335 -14.34 -10.49 -12.37
C VAL A 335 -13.79 -9.60 -11.26
N VAL A 336 -12.60 -9.04 -11.43
CA VAL A 336 -11.94 -8.19 -10.44
C VAL A 336 -12.78 -6.94 -10.13
N MET A 337 -13.28 -6.27 -11.15
CA MET A 337 -14.14 -5.08 -10.98
C MET A 337 -15.44 -5.44 -10.23
N THR A 338 -16.11 -6.51 -10.64
CA THR A 338 -17.37 -6.92 -10.00
C THR A 338 -17.17 -7.30 -8.55
N VAL A 339 -16.17 -8.15 -8.25
CA VAL A 339 -15.84 -8.58 -6.89
C VAL A 339 -15.38 -7.39 -6.05
N GLY A 340 -14.51 -6.54 -6.58
CA GLY A 340 -14.02 -5.35 -5.89
C GLY A 340 -15.14 -4.36 -5.55
N ILE A 341 -16.04 -4.08 -6.48
CA ILE A 341 -17.21 -3.21 -6.25
C ILE A 341 -18.15 -3.83 -5.21
N ILE A 342 -18.44 -5.13 -5.29
CA ILE A 342 -19.32 -5.80 -4.33
C ILE A 342 -18.72 -5.78 -2.92
N ASN A 343 -17.44 -6.13 -2.79
CA ASN A 343 -16.77 -6.27 -1.50
C ASN A 343 -16.44 -4.93 -0.83
N THR A 344 -16.34 -3.85 -1.58
CA THR A 344 -16.10 -2.51 -1.02
C THR A 344 -17.39 -1.68 -0.98
N MET A 345 -17.90 -1.28 -2.16
CA MET A 345 -19.09 -0.43 -2.26
C MET A 345 -20.35 -1.15 -1.79
N GLY A 346 -20.58 -2.37 -2.31
CA GLY A 346 -21.75 -3.18 -1.97
C GLY A 346 -21.79 -3.49 -0.47
N PHE A 347 -20.69 -3.99 0.08
CA PHE A 347 -20.57 -4.28 1.50
C PHE A 347 -20.84 -3.03 2.36
N TYR A 348 -20.21 -1.88 2.03
CA TYR A 348 -20.40 -0.64 2.76
C TYR A 348 -21.87 -0.20 2.81
N TYR A 349 -22.55 -0.14 1.66
CA TYR A 349 -23.93 0.31 1.59
C TYR A 349 -24.92 -0.68 2.19
N ILE A 350 -24.66 -2.00 2.04
CA ILE A 350 -25.47 -3.04 2.68
C ILE A 350 -25.39 -2.89 4.21
N VAL A 351 -24.18 -2.82 4.76
CA VAL A 351 -24.00 -2.72 6.22
C VAL A 351 -24.61 -1.44 6.77
N ARG A 352 -24.46 -0.30 6.08
CA ARG A 352 -25.06 0.98 6.49
C ARG A 352 -26.61 0.96 6.51
N ARG A 353 -27.25 0.12 5.69
CA ARG A 353 -28.70 -0.03 5.62
C ARG A 353 -29.27 -1.15 6.49
N LEU A 354 -28.41 -2.00 7.03
CA LEU A 354 -28.84 -3.13 7.84
C LEU A 354 -29.33 -2.67 9.21
N ASN A 355 -30.51 -3.20 9.62
CA ASN A 355 -30.93 -3.12 11.01
C ASN A 355 -30.03 -4.01 11.87
N HIS A 356 -29.60 -3.52 13.03
CA HIS A 356 -28.75 -4.22 14.01
C HIS A 356 -29.30 -5.60 14.47
N GLN A 357 -30.60 -5.83 14.32
CA GLN A 357 -31.24 -7.10 14.66
C GLN A 357 -31.07 -8.20 13.60
N ARG A 358 -30.64 -7.87 12.37
CA ARG A 358 -30.48 -8.87 11.31
C ARG A 358 -29.31 -9.83 11.60
N LEU A 359 -29.49 -11.08 11.19
CA LEU A 359 -28.51 -12.16 11.41
C LEU A 359 -27.11 -11.77 10.93
N PHE A 360 -27.01 -11.19 9.73
CA PHE A 360 -25.72 -10.79 9.15
C PHE A 360 -25.00 -9.75 10.01
N TYR A 361 -25.70 -8.72 10.52
CA TYR A 361 -25.11 -7.73 11.41
C TYR A 361 -24.63 -8.35 12.74
N ARG A 362 -25.41 -9.29 13.30
CA ARG A 362 -25.03 -10.04 14.51
C ARG A 362 -23.79 -10.92 14.27
N MET A 363 -23.66 -11.51 13.07
CA MET A 363 -22.44 -12.28 12.72
C MET A 363 -21.23 -11.35 12.65
N LEU A 364 -21.34 -10.18 12.01
CA LEU A 364 -20.26 -9.18 11.97
C LEU A 364 -19.86 -8.71 13.37
N THR A 365 -20.81 -8.40 14.24
CA THR A 365 -20.50 -8.01 15.64
C THR A 365 -19.89 -9.16 16.45
N LYS A 366 -20.24 -10.41 16.17
CA LYS A 366 -19.58 -11.56 16.79
C LYS A 366 -18.13 -11.69 16.33
N LEU A 367 -17.85 -11.54 15.02
CA LEU A 367 -16.50 -11.50 14.48
C LEU A 367 -15.71 -10.32 15.04
N ALA A 368 -16.34 -9.14 15.17
CA ALA A 368 -15.73 -7.97 15.78
C ALA A 368 -15.26 -8.25 17.23
N ARG A 369 -16.06 -8.94 18.04
CA ARG A 369 -15.65 -9.33 19.39
C ARG A 369 -14.45 -10.27 19.41
N LEU A 370 -14.38 -11.20 18.45
CA LEU A 370 -13.24 -12.11 18.30
C LEU A 370 -11.97 -11.41 17.83
N SER A 371 -12.09 -10.24 17.21
CA SER A 371 -10.96 -9.45 16.73
C SER A 371 -10.15 -8.75 17.82
N HIS A 372 -10.67 -8.71 19.06
CA HIS A 372 -10.00 -8.09 20.21
C HIS A 372 -8.95 -9.04 20.80
N ILE A 373 -7.88 -9.30 20.04
CA ILE A 373 -6.75 -10.14 20.45
C ILE A 373 -5.83 -9.46 21.49
N GLU A 374 -6.05 -8.18 21.76
CA GLU A 374 -5.21 -7.33 22.62
C GLU A 374 -5.17 -7.80 24.07
N THR A 375 -6.13 -8.63 24.49
CA THR A 375 -6.19 -9.25 25.83
C THR A 375 -5.45 -10.59 25.92
N GLY A 376 -5.00 -11.13 24.77
CA GLY A 376 -4.36 -12.46 24.69
C GLY A 376 -2.91 -12.44 25.19
N THR A 377 -2.47 -13.54 25.80
CA THR A 377 -1.09 -13.74 26.29
C THR A 377 -0.04 -13.58 25.20
N MET A 378 -0.33 -14.05 23.99
CA MET A 378 0.57 -13.92 22.82
C MET A 378 0.76 -12.45 22.44
N TYR A 379 -0.31 -11.65 22.40
CA TYR A 379 -0.25 -10.23 22.10
C TYR A 379 0.61 -9.49 23.14
N HIS A 380 0.42 -9.78 24.42
CA HIS A 380 1.22 -9.19 25.49
C HIS A 380 2.70 -9.60 25.43
N SER A 381 3.00 -10.83 25.02
CA SER A 381 4.38 -11.30 24.85
C SER A 381 5.09 -10.56 23.70
N VAL A 382 4.42 -10.42 22.55
CA VAL A 382 4.94 -9.66 21.41
C VAL A 382 5.10 -8.17 21.77
N ARG A 383 4.11 -7.57 22.43
CA ARG A 383 4.20 -6.19 22.94
C ARG A 383 5.44 -5.99 23.82
N LYS A 384 5.65 -6.89 24.79
CA LYS A 384 6.80 -6.82 25.70
C LYS A 384 8.13 -6.92 24.96
N LEU A 385 8.16 -7.67 23.85
CA LEU A 385 9.34 -7.75 22.99
C LEU A 385 9.57 -6.42 22.25
N MET A 386 8.53 -5.84 21.65
CA MET A 386 8.62 -4.59 20.89
C MET A 386 8.97 -3.38 21.76
N ASP A 387 8.48 -3.33 23.01
CA ASP A 387 8.72 -2.23 23.94
C ASP A 387 10.03 -2.38 24.76
N ARG A 388 10.77 -3.50 24.63
CA ARG A 388 12.07 -3.70 25.31
C ARG A 388 13.26 -3.16 24.53
N ILE A 389 13.06 -2.90 23.27
CA ILE A 389 14.06 -2.42 22.33
C ILE A 389 13.97 -0.90 22.28
#